data_46cb8aa4295b35e98cbbe0bba600ce06
#
_entry.id   46cb8aa4295b35e98cbbe0bba600ce06
#
_cell.length_a   1.000
_cell.length_b   1.000
_cell.length_c   1.000
_cell.angle_alpha   90.00
_cell.angle_beta   90.00
_cell.angle_gamma   90.00
#
_symmetry.space_group_name_H-M   'P 1'
#
loop_
_entity.id
_entity.type
_entity.pdbx_description
1 polymer ?
#
loop_
_entity_poly.entity_id
_entity_poly.type
_entity_poly.pdbx_seq_one_letter_code
_entity_poly.pdbx_strand_id
1 'polypeptide(L)'
;MNSAAVSTSPPPITRTSAWEIWGRLMVAPYLIVFLVFVLYPVLYGLWLARHPQSYVDLFNDPIFFRSVANTLVFLIVAINIKMVVALILSGFFVVERWWIKIISALFILPWAVPSIPTILSVRFMLNPEWGVINSTIFRLTGIDGPNWLNDPTLALSFSMLMHIWKSLPFWTLILVAGRLAIPTEQYEAASVDGATRWQKFCHITWPSMRSLYLTSTILSMIWTLGDFNSVYLLTGGGPADMTHVLATLGIRYLRLDQVDLAMASIVVALPLVLPLVYYMMRKLSK
;
A
#
# COMPACT_ATOMS: atom_id res chain seq x y z
N MET A 1 -45.02 54.58 -31.37
CA MET A 1 -44.89 53.91 -30.09
C MET A 1 -43.54 53.21 -30.10
N ASN A 2 -42.52 53.87 -29.48
CA ASN A 2 -41.15 53.37 -29.42
C ASN A 2 -40.96 52.51 -28.16
N SER A 3 -40.72 51.25 -28.32
CA SER A 3 -40.33 50.35 -27.22
C SER A 3 -38.81 50.30 -27.20
N ALA A 4 -38.19 51.04 -26.27
CA ALA A 4 -36.78 50.99 -26.00
C ALA A 4 -36.46 49.69 -25.23
N ALA A 5 -35.73 48.76 -25.87
CA ALA A 5 -35.19 47.58 -25.24
C ALA A 5 -34.06 48.00 -24.28
N VAL A 6 -34.29 47.88 -22.98
CA VAL A 6 -33.28 48.06 -21.94
C VAL A 6 -32.38 46.81 -21.94
N SER A 7 -31.16 46.96 -22.46
CA SER A 7 -30.13 45.93 -22.35
C SER A 7 -29.54 45.96 -20.93
N THR A 8 -29.95 45.02 -20.08
CA THR A 8 -29.32 44.79 -18.77
C THR A 8 -28.12 43.90 -18.98
N SER A 9 -26.96 44.50 -19.22
CA SER A 9 -25.69 43.80 -19.06
C SER A 9 -25.47 43.48 -17.58
N PRO A 10 -25.08 42.23 -17.18
CA PRO A 10 -24.78 41.96 -15.80
C PRO A 10 -23.52 42.74 -15.36
N PRO A 11 -23.48 43.22 -14.12
CA PRO A 11 -22.33 43.99 -13.64
C PRO A 11 -21.07 43.11 -13.63
N PRO A 12 -19.88 43.69 -13.90
CA PRO A 12 -18.63 42.95 -13.87
C PRO A 12 -18.36 42.44 -12.46
N ILE A 13 -18.18 41.11 -12.33
CA ILE A 13 -17.83 40.43 -11.09
C ILE A 13 -16.36 40.74 -10.77
N THR A 14 -16.09 41.87 -10.14
CA THR A 14 -14.78 42.28 -9.66
C THR A 14 -14.81 42.74 -8.19
N ARG A 15 -15.36 41.93 -7.33
CA ARG A 15 -15.10 41.99 -5.90
C ARG A 15 -14.81 40.59 -5.40
N THR A 16 -13.51 40.29 -5.15
CA THR A 16 -13.13 39.17 -4.31
C THR A 16 -13.93 39.30 -3.02
N SER A 17 -14.87 38.40 -2.81
CA SER A 17 -15.70 38.46 -1.62
C SER A 17 -14.80 38.24 -0.41
N ALA A 18 -15.15 38.85 0.74
CA ALA A 18 -14.39 38.64 1.98
C ALA A 18 -14.18 37.15 2.29
N TRP A 19 -15.14 36.30 1.90
CA TRP A 19 -15.07 34.84 2.02
C TRP A 19 -13.98 34.20 1.16
N GLU A 20 -13.67 34.74 -0.03
CA GLU A 20 -12.55 34.23 -0.85
C GLU A 20 -11.19 34.58 -0.23
N ILE A 21 -11.07 35.76 0.37
CA ILE A 21 -9.86 36.18 1.08
C ILE A 21 -9.64 35.27 2.29
N TRP A 22 -10.66 35.06 3.10
CA TRP A 22 -10.59 34.15 4.24
C TRP A 22 -10.31 32.70 3.83
N GLY A 23 -10.93 32.20 2.75
CA GLY A 23 -10.67 30.88 2.21
C GLY A 23 -9.21 30.70 1.79
N ARG A 24 -8.63 31.69 1.10
CA ARG A 24 -7.20 31.69 0.70
C ARG A 24 -6.27 31.76 1.91
N LEU A 25 -6.61 32.57 2.91
CA LEU A 25 -5.83 32.70 4.16
C LEU A 25 -5.82 31.37 4.95
N MET A 26 -6.94 30.66 5.00
CA MET A 26 -7.02 29.35 5.69
C MET A 26 -6.26 28.24 4.95
N VAL A 27 -6.17 28.30 3.62
CA VAL A 27 -5.43 27.31 2.83
C VAL A 27 -3.93 27.63 2.79
N ALA A 28 -3.52 28.89 2.94
CA ALA A 28 -2.14 29.35 2.84
C ALA A 28 -1.16 28.59 3.79
N PRO A 29 -1.44 28.38 5.08
CA PRO A 29 -0.55 27.63 5.97
C PRO A 29 -0.31 26.21 5.49
N TYR A 30 -1.37 25.53 5.02
CA TYR A 30 -1.25 24.18 4.46
C TYR A 30 -0.38 24.17 3.19
N LEU A 31 -0.60 25.12 2.28
CA LEU A 31 0.21 25.25 1.06
C LEU A 31 1.67 25.54 1.37
N ILE A 32 1.97 26.40 2.34
CA ILE A 32 3.35 26.68 2.77
C ILE A 32 4.02 25.41 3.29
N VAL A 33 3.36 24.68 4.19
CA VAL A 33 3.88 23.41 4.72
C VAL A 33 4.08 22.39 3.59
N PHE A 34 3.12 22.27 2.70
CA PHE A 34 3.24 21.38 1.53
C PHE A 34 4.41 21.76 0.62
N LEU A 35 4.57 23.04 0.28
CA LEU A 35 5.65 23.51 -0.58
C LEU A 35 7.03 23.28 0.06
N VAL A 36 7.18 23.57 1.35
CA VAL A 36 8.47 23.47 2.06
C VAL A 36 8.83 22.02 2.39
N PHE A 37 7.89 21.22 2.87
CA PHE A 37 8.18 19.87 3.39
C PHE A 37 7.89 18.73 2.41
N VAL A 38 7.15 18.98 1.35
CA VAL A 38 6.85 17.96 0.33
C VAL A 38 7.46 18.34 -1.01
N LEU A 39 7.05 19.48 -1.58
CA LEU A 39 7.45 19.84 -2.94
C LEU A 39 8.94 20.15 -3.04
N TYR A 40 9.49 20.94 -2.13
CA TYR A 40 10.92 21.29 -2.15
C TYR A 40 11.83 20.06 -2.03
N PRO A 41 11.68 19.11 -1.06
CA PRO A 41 12.51 17.93 -0.99
C PRO A 41 12.38 17.02 -2.22
N VAL A 42 11.18 16.89 -2.80
CA VAL A 42 10.96 16.12 -4.03
C VAL A 42 11.72 16.73 -5.20
N LEU A 43 11.58 18.06 -5.42
CA LEU A 43 12.29 18.76 -6.49
C LEU A 43 13.81 18.74 -6.29
N TYR A 44 14.27 18.84 -5.04
CA TYR A 44 15.69 18.74 -4.70
C TYR A 44 16.23 17.33 -4.98
N GLY A 45 15.49 16.28 -4.63
CA GLY A 45 15.84 14.89 -4.96
C GLY A 45 15.91 14.66 -6.47
N LEU A 46 14.96 15.19 -7.25
CA LEU A 46 15.00 15.15 -8.72
C LEU A 46 16.20 15.92 -9.28
N TRP A 47 16.56 17.04 -8.69
CA TRP A 47 17.73 17.82 -9.09
C TRP A 47 19.04 17.05 -8.81
N LEU A 48 19.16 16.33 -7.69
CA LEU A 48 20.29 15.44 -7.40
C LEU A 48 20.35 14.26 -8.38
N ALA A 49 19.21 13.70 -8.74
CA ALA A 49 19.12 12.59 -9.68
C ALA A 49 19.36 12.99 -11.16
N ARG A 50 19.69 14.24 -11.48
CA ARG A 50 19.79 14.71 -12.87
C ARG A 50 20.98 14.20 -13.66
N HIS A 51 21.99 13.63 -12.99
CA HIS A 51 23.22 13.19 -13.65
C HIS A 51 23.02 11.88 -14.42
N PRO A 52 23.20 11.85 -15.78
CA PRO A 52 23.00 10.65 -16.57
C PRO A 52 23.92 9.50 -16.16
N GLN A 53 25.14 9.83 -15.69
CA GLN A 53 26.11 8.81 -15.26
C GLN A 53 25.57 7.96 -14.11
N SER A 54 24.84 8.55 -13.16
CA SER A 54 24.24 7.83 -12.05
C SER A 54 23.26 6.74 -12.51
N TYR A 55 22.57 6.93 -13.62
CA TYR A 55 21.70 5.90 -14.21
C TYR A 55 22.51 4.79 -14.88
N VAL A 56 23.60 5.13 -15.54
CA VAL A 56 24.50 4.12 -16.13
C VAL A 56 25.10 3.24 -15.02
N ASP A 57 25.58 3.87 -13.95
CA ASP A 57 26.16 3.16 -12.80
C ASP A 57 25.10 2.31 -12.09
N LEU A 58 23.88 2.83 -11.95
CA LEU A 58 22.74 2.10 -11.37
C LEU A 58 22.38 0.86 -12.20
N PHE A 59 22.31 0.98 -13.52
CA PHE A 59 22.03 -0.15 -14.41
C PHE A 59 23.18 -1.16 -14.52
N ASN A 60 24.39 -0.81 -14.13
CA ASN A 60 25.52 -1.72 -14.02
C ASN A 60 25.60 -2.41 -12.65
N ASP A 61 24.84 -1.96 -11.64
CA ASP A 61 24.79 -2.62 -10.33
C ASP A 61 23.82 -3.82 -10.36
N PRO A 62 24.31 -5.06 -10.17
CA PRO A 62 23.44 -6.25 -10.14
C PRO A 62 22.40 -6.21 -9.01
N ILE A 63 22.65 -5.46 -7.92
CA ILE A 63 21.73 -5.31 -6.80
C ILE A 63 20.50 -4.50 -7.21
N PHE A 64 20.64 -3.57 -8.15
CA PHE A 64 19.50 -2.85 -8.71
C PHE A 64 18.48 -3.79 -9.36
N PHE A 65 18.91 -4.65 -10.28
CA PHE A 65 18.01 -5.58 -10.94
C PHE A 65 17.39 -6.59 -9.98
N ARG A 66 18.16 -7.01 -8.96
CA ARG A 66 17.62 -7.85 -7.88
C ARG A 66 16.52 -7.13 -7.11
N SER A 67 16.74 -5.86 -6.77
CA SER A 67 15.75 -5.03 -6.05
C SER A 67 14.49 -4.79 -6.89
N VAL A 68 14.62 -4.61 -8.20
CA VAL A 68 13.47 -4.54 -9.12
C VAL A 68 12.71 -5.87 -9.12
N ALA A 69 13.40 -6.99 -9.25
CA ALA A 69 12.78 -8.33 -9.22
C ALA A 69 12.05 -8.58 -7.90
N ASN A 70 12.68 -8.28 -6.76
CA ASN A 70 12.05 -8.40 -5.44
C ASN A 70 10.81 -7.51 -5.33
N THR A 71 10.87 -6.27 -5.83
CA THR A 71 9.71 -5.36 -5.86
C THR A 71 8.57 -5.94 -6.68
N LEU A 72 8.85 -6.50 -7.86
CA LEU A 72 7.84 -7.16 -8.69
C LEU A 72 7.25 -8.39 -8.00
N VAL A 73 8.06 -9.19 -7.32
CA VAL A 73 7.57 -10.32 -6.50
C VAL A 73 6.64 -9.83 -5.40
N PHE A 74 6.98 -8.76 -4.67
CA PHE A 74 6.10 -8.14 -3.69
C PHE A 74 4.76 -7.70 -4.32
N LEU A 75 4.80 -7.01 -5.45
CA LEU A 75 3.59 -6.52 -6.13
C LEU A 75 2.71 -7.65 -6.65
N ILE A 76 3.32 -8.69 -7.24
CA ILE A 76 2.57 -9.78 -7.86
C ILE A 76 2.11 -10.80 -6.82
N VAL A 77 2.99 -11.19 -5.89
CA VAL A 77 2.69 -12.29 -4.95
C VAL A 77 2.00 -11.76 -3.70
N ALA A 78 2.65 -10.84 -2.97
CA ALA A 78 2.13 -10.41 -1.66
C ALA A 78 0.78 -9.69 -1.78
N ILE A 79 0.60 -8.82 -2.80
CA ILE A 79 -0.66 -8.08 -2.96
C ILE A 79 -1.79 -9.01 -3.38
N ASN A 80 -1.58 -9.90 -4.34
CA ASN A 80 -2.65 -10.80 -4.78
C ASN A 80 -3.07 -11.75 -3.66
N ILE A 81 -2.12 -12.34 -2.93
CA ILE A 81 -2.43 -13.18 -1.76
C ILE A 81 -3.24 -12.36 -0.74
N LYS A 82 -2.76 -11.19 -0.38
CA LYS A 82 -3.42 -10.28 0.58
C LYS A 82 -4.85 -9.95 0.16
N MET A 83 -5.05 -9.52 -1.08
CA MET A 83 -6.36 -9.08 -1.56
C MET A 83 -7.35 -10.24 -1.70
N VAL A 84 -6.90 -11.43 -2.13
CA VAL A 84 -7.74 -12.64 -2.16
C VAL A 84 -8.13 -13.05 -0.74
N VAL A 85 -7.18 -13.08 0.19
CA VAL A 85 -7.47 -13.41 1.60
C VAL A 85 -8.42 -12.37 2.20
N ALA A 86 -8.21 -11.07 1.94
CA ALA A 86 -9.11 -10.00 2.39
C ALA A 86 -10.53 -10.18 1.85
N LEU A 87 -10.68 -10.57 0.57
CA LEU A 87 -11.98 -10.84 -0.04
C LEU A 87 -12.70 -12.02 0.62
N ILE A 88 -11.96 -13.09 0.93
CA ILE A 88 -12.51 -14.26 1.64
C ILE A 88 -12.94 -13.87 3.05
N LEU A 89 -12.04 -13.22 3.80
CA LEU A 89 -12.30 -12.80 5.18
C LEU A 89 -13.42 -11.76 5.28
N SER A 90 -13.60 -10.91 4.26
CA SER A 90 -14.73 -9.98 4.23
C SER A 90 -16.08 -10.69 4.27
N GLY A 91 -16.19 -11.88 3.65
CA GLY A 91 -17.40 -12.71 3.73
C GLY A 91 -17.65 -13.31 5.10
N PHE A 92 -16.59 -13.56 5.87
CA PHE A 92 -16.70 -14.04 7.24
C PHE A 92 -17.11 -12.92 8.21
N PHE A 93 -16.52 -11.74 8.09
CA PHE A 93 -16.76 -10.62 9.02
C PHE A 93 -18.09 -9.86 8.79
N VAL A 94 -18.78 -10.08 7.68
CA VAL A 94 -20.13 -9.54 7.46
C VAL A 94 -21.17 -10.21 8.34
N VAL A 95 -20.91 -11.44 8.85
CA VAL A 95 -21.89 -12.18 9.63
C VAL A 95 -22.06 -11.55 11.02
N GLU A 96 -23.28 -11.13 11.36
CA GLU A 96 -23.61 -10.49 12.63
C GLU A 96 -23.74 -11.50 13.78
N ARG A 97 -22.59 -11.92 14.34
CA ARG A 97 -22.54 -12.73 15.57
C ARG A 97 -21.61 -12.06 16.58
N TRP A 98 -21.95 -12.15 17.86
CA TRP A 98 -21.19 -11.49 18.94
C TRP A 98 -19.71 -11.93 18.97
N TRP A 99 -19.42 -13.21 18.77
CA TRP A 99 -18.06 -13.73 18.76
C TRP A 99 -17.25 -13.26 17.52
N ILE A 100 -17.92 -13.06 16.36
CA ILE A 100 -17.27 -12.48 15.18
C ILE A 100 -16.84 -11.05 15.44
N LYS A 101 -17.62 -10.27 16.20
CA LYS A 101 -17.24 -8.92 16.61
C LYS A 101 -15.94 -8.92 17.43
N ILE A 102 -15.79 -9.88 18.35
CA ILE A 102 -14.57 -10.04 19.15
C ILE A 102 -13.39 -10.42 18.24
N ILE A 103 -13.56 -11.41 17.36
CA ILE A 103 -12.50 -11.80 16.40
C ILE A 103 -12.14 -10.65 15.49
N SER A 104 -13.10 -9.85 15.01
CA SER A 104 -12.84 -8.65 14.21
C SER A 104 -11.99 -7.61 14.96
N ALA A 105 -12.29 -7.38 16.24
CA ALA A 105 -11.52 -6.48 17.07
C ALA A 105 -10.06 -6.95 17.24
N LEU A 106 -9.86 -8.25 17.49
CA LEU A 106 -8.52 -8.85 17.58
C LEU A 106 -7.80 -8.83 16.22
N PHE A 107 -8.54 -9.06 15.12
CA PHE A 107 -7.99 -9.05 13.76
C PHE A 107 -7.46 -7.68 13.32
N ILE A 108 -7.99 -6.58 13.88
CA ILE A 108 -7.54 -5.22 13.57
C ILE A 108 -6.21 -4.89 14.26
N LEU A 109 -5.85 -5.56 15.35
CA LEU A 109 -4.65 -5.24 16.14
C LEU A 109 -3.35 -5.16 15.34
N PRO A 110 -3.03 -6.08 14.40
CA PRO A 110 -1.81 -5.97 13.62
C PRO A 110 -1.68 -4.64 12.87
N TRP A 111 -2.77 -4.12 12.35
CA TRP A 111 -2.79 -2.82 11.67
C TRP A 111 -2.72 -1.64 12.65
N ALA A 112 -3.38 -1.73 13.78
CA ALA A 112 -3.46 -0.66 14.77
C ALA A 112 -2.15 -0.43 15.54
N VAL A 113 -1.35 -1.49 15.77
CA VAL A 113 -0.08 -1.39 16.51
C VAL A 113 0.98 -0.70 15.64
N PRO A 114 1.82 0.20 16.19
CA PRO A 114 2.90 0.85 15.46
C PRO A 114 3.84 -0.16 14.77
N SER A 115 4.25 0.14 13.53
CA SER A 115 5.01 -0.81 12.70
C SER A 115 6.40 -1.09 13.24
N ILE A 116 7.12 -0.05 13.73
CA ILE A 116 8.51 -0.19 14.18
C ILE A 116 8.65 -1.22 15.31
N PRO A 117 8.00 -1.07 16.48
CA PRO A 117 8.15 -2.04 17.56
C PRO A 117 7.67 -3.44 17.16
N THR A 118 6.59 -3.51 16.35
CA THR A 118 6.05 -4.80 15.91
C THR A 118 7.04 -5.57 15.04
N ILE A 119 7.62 -4.92 14.02
CA ILE A 119 8.56 -5.58 13.10
C ILE A 119 9.85 -5.95 13.82
N LEU A 120 10.37 -5.08 14.69
CA LEU A 120 11.56 -5.38 15.49
C LEU A 120 11.33 -6.54 16.46
N SER A 121 10.14 -6.64 17.07
CA SER A 121 9.77 -7.81 17.89
C SER A 121 9.75 -9.09 17.09
N VAL A 122 9.17 -9.08 15.88
CA VAL A 122 9.17 -10.25 14.98
C VAL A 122 10.58 -10.61 14.55
N ARG A 123 11.42 -9.62 14.22
CA ARG A 123 12.84 -9.85 13.92
C ARG A 123 13.56 -10.53 15.08
N PHE A 124 13.29 -10.11 16.33
CA PHE A 124 13.83 -10.74 17.53
C PHE A 124 13.33 -12.19 17.67
N MET A 125 12.04 -12.45 17.44
CA MET A 125 11.44 -13.80 17.50
C MET A 125 12.03 -14.75 16.46
N LEU A 126 12.47 -14.24 15.30
CA LEU A 126 13.08 -15.00 14.20
C LEU A 126 14.58 -15.24 14.38
N ASN A 127 15.19 -14.77 15.47
CA ASN A 127 16.62 -15.03 15.72
C ASN A 127 16.87 -16.54 15.83
N PRO A 128 17.87 -17.11 15.11
CA PRO A 128 18.10 -18.54 15.07
C PRO A 128 18.57 -19.12 16.41
N GLU A 129 19.31 -18.37 17.23
CA GLU A 129 19.95 -18.87 18.45
C GLU A 129 19.03 -18.76 19.68
N TRP A 130 18.38 -17.62 19.86
CA TRP A 130 17.60 -17.31 21.07
C TRP A 130 16.16 -16.85 20.78
N GLY A 131 15.74 -16.86 19.52
CA GLY A 131 14.38 -16.51 19.14
C GLY A 131 13.37 -17.57 19.56
N VAL A 132 12.18 -17.12 20.01
CA VAL A 132 11.11 -18.00 20.49
C VAL A 132 10.64 -19.00 19.43
N ILE A 133 10.71 -18.65 18.15
CA ILE A 133 10.24 -19.52 17.06
C ILE A 133 11.12 -20.76 16.97
N ASN A 134 12.44 -20.61 16.83
CA ASN A 134 13.37 -21.74 16.78
C ASN A 134 13.40 -22.54 18.11
N SER A 135 13.37 -21.84 19.24
CA SER A 135 13.26 -22.51 20.54
C SER A 135 12.01 -23.39 20.66
N THR A 136 10.87 -22.94 20.09
CA THR A 136 9.64 -23.71 20.10
C THR A 136 9.71 -24.90 19.13
N ILE A 137 10.25 -24.70 17.92
CA ILE A 137 10.48 -25.77 16.95
C ILE A 137 11.35 -26.86 17.58
N PHE A 138 12.48 -26.49 18.17
CA PHE A 138 13.41 -27.43 18.82
C PHE A 138 12.72 -28.21 19.96
N ARG A 139 11.95 -27.53 20.81
CA ARG A 139 11.23 -28.18 21.92
C ARG A 139 10.19 -29.20 21.44
N LEU A 140 9.54 -28.95 20.29
CA LEU A 140 8.48 -29.81 19.78
C LEU A 140 9.01 -30.94 18.90
N THR A 141 10.11 -30.74 18.17
CA THR A 141 10.59 -31.67 17.13
C THR A 141 11.98 -32.23 17.42
N GLY A 142 12.77 -31.63 18.32
CA GLY A 142 14.18 -31.94 18.53
C GLY A 142 15.09 -31.51 17.39
N ILE A 143 14.59 -30.75 16.42
CA ILE A 143 15.33 -30.27 15.23
C ILE A 143 15.49 -28.76 15.32
N ASP A 144 16.69 -28.26 15.01
CA ASP A 144 16.94 -26.82 14.93
C ASP A 144 16.12 -26.20 13.78
N GLY A 145 15.46 -25.09 14.07
CA GLY A 145 14.72 -24.35 13.07
C GLY A 145 15.67 -23.68 12.05
N PRO A 146 15.15 -23.29 10.88
CA PRO A 146 15.96 -22.68 9.83
C PRO A 146 16.48 -21.30 10.23
N ASN A 147 17.49 -20.84 9.53
CA ASN A 147 18.06 -19.50 9.71
C ASN A 147 17.23 -18.48 8.89
N TRP A 148 16.09 -18.07 9.45
CA TRP A 148 15.03 -17.30 8.80
C TRP A 148 15.49 -16.05 8.06
N LEU A 149 16.44 -15.31 8.62
CA LEU A 149 16.89 -14.01 8.13
C LEU A 149 18.23 -14.06 7.40
N ASN A 150 18.95 -15.19 7.44
CA ASN A 150 20.21 -15.38 6.76
C ASN A 150 20.08 -16.20 5.45
N ASP A 151 18.91 -16.71 5.14
CA ASP A 151 18.55 -17.21 3.82
C ASP A 151 17.79 -16.12 3.05
N PRO A 152 18.24 -15.71 1.84
CA PRO A 152 17.60 -14.63 1.08
C PRO A 152 16.14 -14.89 0.75
N THR A 153 15.79 -16.14 0.46
CA THR A 153 14.43 -16.53 0.07
C THR A 153 13.50 -16.50 1.28
N LEU A 154 13.94 -17.06 2.40
CA LEU A 154 13.18 -17.02 3.64
C LEU A 154 13.02 -15.59 4.16
N ALA A 155 14.09 -14.79 4.14
CA ALA A 155 14.08 -13.41 4.60
C ALA A 155 13.11 -12.53 3.77
N LEU A 156 13.11 -12.68 2.44
CA LEU A 156 12.16 -11.99 1.57
C LEU A 156 10.72 -12.49 1.80
N SER A 157 10.53 -13.80 1.96
CA SER A 157 9.21 -14.41 2.22
C SER A 157 8.63 -13.94 3.54
N PHE A 158 9.44 -13.86 4.60
CA PHE A 158 9.00 -13.30 5.89
C PHE A 158 8.71 -11.80 5.82
N SER A 159 9.46 -11.04 5.01
CA SER A 159 9.16 -9.63 4.77
C SER A 159 7.80 -9.45 4.07
N MET A 160 7.49 -10.31 3.08
CA MET A 160 6.18 -10.34 2.43
C MET A 160 5.07 -10.76 3.40
N LEU A 161 5.29 -11.80 4.20
CA LEU A 161 4.33 -12.26 5.21
C LEU A 161 4.02 -11.16 6.23
N MET A 162 5.06 -10.44 6.68
CA MET A 162 4.94 -9.32 7.60
C MET A 162 4.11 -8.19 7.00
N HIS A 163 4.38 -7.83 5.74
CA HIS A 163 3.61 -6.85 4.99
C HIS A 163 2.13 -7.25 4.85
N ILE A 164 1.87 -8.51 4.47
CA ILE A 164 0.51 -9.05 4.36
C ILE A 164 -0.20 -8.97 5.71
N TRP A 165 0.39 -9.54 6.75
CA TRP A 165 -0.20 -9.61 8.08
C TRP A 165 -0.55 -8.24 8.65
N LYS A 166 0.35 -7.25 8.50
CA LYS A 166 0.13 -5.88 8.98
C LYS A 166 -0.98 -5.16 8.21
N SER A 167 -1.07 -5.33 6.90
CA SER A 167 -1.96 -4.54 6.06
C SER A 167 -3.30 -5.23 5.75
N LEU A 168 -3.39 -6.55 5.95
CA LEU A 168 -4.57 -7.36 5.66
C LEU A 168 -5.85 -6.85 6.35
N PRO A 169 -5.83 -6.46 7.65
CA PRO A 169 -7.04 -6.00 8.32
C PRO A 169 -7.65 -4.76 7.67
N PHE A 170 -6.84 -3.79 7.28
CA PHE A 170 -7.31 -2.57 6.63
C PHE A 170 -8.06 -2.87 5.32
N TRP A 171 -7.47 -3.69 4.44
CA TRP A 171 -8.09 -4.05 3.18
C TRP A 171 -9.32 -4.93 3.36
N THR A 172 -9.31 -5.80 4.37
CA THR A 172 -10.49 -6.60 4.73
C THR A 172 -11.65 -5.71 5.16
N LEU A 173 -11.42 -4.68 5.99
CA LEU A 173 -12.47 -3.76 6.42
C LEU A 173 -13.09 -2.98 5.26
N ILE A 174 -12.28 -2.52 4.30
CA ILE A 174 -12.78 -1.86 3.08
C ILE A 174 -13.71 -2.80 2.32
N LEU A 175 -13.32 -4.07 2.16
CA LEU A 175 -14.13 -5.05 1.45
C LEU A 175 -15.37 -5.48 2.24
N VAL A 176 -15.32 -5.48 3.58
CA VAL A 176 -16.52 -5.66 4.45
C VAL A 176 -17.51 -4.54 4.20
N ALA A 177 -17.05 -3.28 4.23
CA ALA A 177 -17.91 -2.13 3.96
C ALA A 177 -18.56 -2.22 2.56
N GLY A 178 -17.80 -2.66 1.55
CA GLY A 178 -18.34 -2.90 0.21
C GLY A 178 -19.40 -3.99 0.16
N ARG A 179 -19.25 -5.08 0.94
CA ARG A 179 -20.28 -6.14 1.03
C ARG A 179 -21.55 -5.65 1.72
N LEU A 180 -21.41 -4.88 2.79
CA LEU A 180 -22.55 -4.33 3.54
C LEU A 180 -23.36 -3.32 2.71
N ALA A 181 -22.76 -2.73 1.66
CA ALA A 181 -23.47 -1.84 0.75
C ALA A 181 -24.34 -2.59 -0.30
N ILE A 182 -24.24 -3.91 -0.40
CA ILE A 182 -25.07 -4.71 -1.32
C ILE A 182 -26.44 -4.91 -0.67
N PRO A 183 -27.57 -4.56 -1.34
CA PRO A 183 -28.90 -4.75 -0.79
C PRO A 183 -29.20 -6.22 -0.45
N THR A 184 -29.73 -6.48 0.74
CA THR A 184 -30.05 -7.82 1.23
C THR A 184 -31.10 -8.53 0.42
N GLU A 185 -32.03 -7.74 -0.18
CA GLU A 185 -33.12 -8.22 -1.04
C GLU A 185 -32.61 -9.02 -2.25
N GLN A 186 -31.42 -8.68 -2.78
CA GLN A 186 -30.81 -9.45 -3.87
C GLN A 186 -30.42 -10.87 -3.43
N TYR A 187 -29.91 -11.01 -2.21
CA TYR A 187 -29.54 -12.32 -1.66
C TYR A 187 -30.77 -13.13 -1.27
N GLU A 188 -31.84 -12.49 -0.80
CA GLU A 188 -33.11 -13.11 -0.45
C GLU A 188 -33.81 -13.65 -1.70
N ALA A 189 -33.94 -12.82 -2.76
CA ALA A 189 -34.50 -13.26 -4.03
C ALA A 189 -33.74 -14.45 -4.61
N ALA A 190 -32.41 -14.40 -4.66
CA ALA A 190 -31.58 -15.52 -5.10
C ALA A 190 -31.73 -16.77 -4.20
N SER A 191 -32.11 -16.58 -2.91
CA SER A 191 -32.41 -17.72 -2.03
C SER A 191 -33.71 -18.40 -2.38
N VAL A 192 -34.74 -17.64 -2.75
CA VAL A 192 -36.03 -18.15 -3.22
C VAL A 192 -35.84 -18.92 -4.53
N ASP A 193 -34.98 -18.44 -5.43
CA ASP A 193 -34.61 -19.10 -6.68
C ASP A 193 -33.72 -20.34 -6.49
N GLY A 194 -33.38 -20.72 -5.25
CA GLY A 194 -32.56 -21.89 -4.94
C GLY A 194 -31.08 -21.72 -5.23
N ALA A 195 -30.57 -20.50 -5.38
CA ALA A 195 -29.17 -20.24 -5.68
C ALA A 195 -28.25 -20.67 -4.53
N THR A 196 -27.19 -21.42 -4.85
CA THR A 196 -26.14 -21.82 -3.92
C THR A 196 -25.28 -20.64 -3.47
N ARG A 197 -24.51 -20.80 -2.39
CA ARG A 197 -23.58 -19.75 -1.90
C ARG A 197 -22.58 -19.31 -2.97
N TRP A 198 -22.09 -20.24 -3.80
CA TRP A 198 -21.16 -19.94 -4.88
C TRP A 198 -21.83 -19.14 -6.02
N GLN A 199 -23.05 -19.51 -6.39
CA GLN A 199 -23.83 -18.76 -7.38
C GLN A 199 -24.12 -17.33 -6.90
N LYS A 200 -24.49 -17.14 -5.63
CA LYS A 200 -24.67 -15.80 -5.04
C LYS A 200 -23.36 -14.99 -5.04
N PHE A 201 -22.23 -15.64 -4.75
CA PHE A 201 -20.93 -14.98 -4.86
C PHE A 201 -20.65 -14.54 -6.31
N CYS A 202 -20.79 -15.43 -7.29
CA CYS A 202 -20.43 -15.13 -8.67
C CYS A 202 -21.37 -14.12 -9.36
N HIS A 203 -22.68 -14.13 -9.03
CA HIS A 203 -23.68 -13.34 -9.74
C HIS A 203 -24.13 -12.07 -8.99
N ILE A 204 -23.94 -12.00 -7.67
CA ILE A 204 -24.31 -10.84 -6.85
C ILE A 204 -23.09 -10.19 -6.25
N THR A 205 -22.33 -10.92 -5.40
CA THR A 205 -21.24 -10.34 -4.62
C THR A 205 -20.09 -9.84 -5.49
N TRP A 206 -19.56 -10.70 -6.36
CA TRP A 206 -18.40 -10.36 -7.18
C TRP A 206 -18.67 -9.21 -8.16
N PRO A 207 -19.77 -9.21 -8.96
CA PRO A 207 -20.06 -8.10 -9.84
C PRO A 207 -20.21 -6.77 -9.10
N SER A 208 -20.90 -6.76 -7.96
CA SER A 208 -21.12 -5.56 -7.14
C SER A 208 -19.82 -5.03 -6.52
N MET A 209 -18.89 -5.91 -6.12
CA MET A 209 -17.65 -5.56 -5.47
C MET A 209 -16.46 -5.36 -6.42
N ARG A 210 -16.55 -5.82 -7.66
CA ARG A 210 -15.43 -5.84 -8.60
C ARG A 210 -14.73 -4.50 -8.74
N SER A 211 -15.50 -3.41 -8.83
CA SER A 211 -14.93 -2.06 -8.95
C SER A 211 -14.15 -1.65 -7.70
N LEU A 212 -14.73 -1.87 -6.52
CA LEU A 212 -14.08 -1.61 -5.24
C LEU A 212 -12.82 -2.46 -5.07
N TYR A 213 -12.91 -3.77 -5.36
CA TYR A 213 -11.78 -4.71 -5.26
C TYR A 213 -10.60 -4.26 -6.14
N LEU A 214 -10.85 -3.94 -7.41
CA LEU A 214 -9.81 -3.50 -8.33
C LEU A 214 -9.19 -2.16 -7.90
N THR A 215 -10.01 -1.20 -7.47
CA THR A 215 -9.53 0.10 -6.99
C THR A 215 -8.68 -0.07 -5.73
N SER A 216 -9.14 -0.89 -4.77
CA SER A 216 -8.38 -1.22 -3.55
C SER A 216 -7.07 -1.93 -3.87
N THR A 217 -7.06 -2.83 -4.86
CA THR A 217 -5.85 -3.54 -5.29
C THR A 217 -4.82 -2.56 -5.86
N ILE A 218 -5.23 -1.63 -6.74
CA ILE A 218 -4.33 -0.61 -7.31
C ILE A 218 -3.78 0.30 -6.22
N LEU A 219 -4.64 0.76 -5.30
CA LEU A 219 -4.21 1.59 -4.18
C LEU A 219 -3.22 0.83 -3.28
N SER A 220 -3.48 -0.46 -3.02
CA SER A 220 -2.57 -1.33 -2.29
C SER A 220 -1.21 -1.49 -3.01
N MET A 221 -1.18 -1.55 -4.34
CA MET A 221 0.07 -1.58 -5.12
C MET A 221 0.88 -0.30 -4.93
N ILE A 222 0.22 0.87 -5.01
CA ILE A 222 0.87 2.17 -4.81
C ILE A 222 1.49 2.25 -3.39
N TRP A 223 0.75 1.85 -2.36
CA TRP A 223 1.25 1.85 -0.98
C TRP A 223 2.40 0.86 -0.78
N THR A 224 2.33 -0.32 -1.41
CA THR A 224 3.37 -1.34 -1.29
C THR A 224 4.68 -0.91 -1.96
N LEU A 225 4.62 -0.15 -3.07
CA LEU A 225 5.81 0.44 -3.70
C LEU A 225 6.57 1.38 -2.76
N GLY A 226 5.88 2.04 -1.83
CA GLY A 226 6.47 2.88 -0.79
C GLY A 226 6.74 2.16 0.54
N ASP A 227 6.48 0.84 0.64
CA ASP A 227 6.69 0.11 1.90
C ASP A 227 8.17 -0.14 2.16
N PHE A 228 8.75 0.79 2.90
CA PHE A 228 10.11 0.71 3.41
C PHE A 228 10.22 -0.20 4.64
N ASN A 229 9.23 -0.14 5.54
CA ASN A 229 9.34 -0.71 6.88
C ASN A 229 9.41 -2.22 6.88
N SER A 230 8.58 -2.91 6.09
CA SER A 230 8.47 -4.37 6.10
C SER A 230 9.77 -5.08 5.70
N VAL A 231 10.57 -4.48 4.84
CA VAL A 231 11.86 -5.03 4.41
C VAL A 231 12.99 -4.47 5.27
N TYR A 232 13.07 -3.13 5.41
CA TYR A 232 14.21 -2.51 6.05
C TYR A 232 14.36 -2.86 7.54
N LEU A 233 13.28 -2.81 8.30
CA LEU A 233 13.32 -3.11 9.74
C LEU A 233 13.54 -4.60 10.01
N LEU A 234 13.04 -5.48 9.14
CA LEU A 234 13.15 -6.92 9.32
C LEU A 234 14.53 -7.43 8.90
N THR A 235 14.98 -7.12 7.68
CA THR A 235 16.20 -7.68 7.07
C THR A 235 17.32 -6.66 6.89
N GLY A 236 17.00 -5.36 6.83
CA GLY A 236 17.94 -4.31 6.46
C GLY A 236 18.45 -4.39 5.02
N GLY A 237 17.79 -5.21 4.16
CA GLY A 237 18.23 -5.58 2.83
C GLY A 237 19.06 -6.86 2.77
N GLY A 238 19.49 -7.41 3.94
CA GLY A 238 20.29 -8.63 4.05
C GLY A 238 19.50 -9.93 3.82
N PRO A 239 20.18 -11.07 3.71
CA PRO A 239 21.63 -11.21 3.70
C PRO A 239 22.25 -10.73 2.37
N ALA A 240 23.49 -10.25 2.42
CA ALA A 240 24.29 -9.82 1.27
C ALA A 240 23.54 -8.90 0.27
N ASP A 241 22.74 -7.95 0.76
CA ASP A 241 21.90 -7.02 -0.01
C ASP A 241 20.84 -7.70 -0.94
N MET A 242 20.55 -8.99 -0.70
CA MET A 242 19.70 -9.78 -1.60
C MET A 242 18.20 -9.56 -1.42
N THR A 243 17.76 -8.92 -0.32
CA THR A 243 16.33 -8.69 -0.04
C THR A 243 15.90 -7.23 -0.23
N HIS A 244 16.79 -6.36 -0.73
CA HIS A 244 16.39 -5.00 -1.06
C HIS A 244 15.22 -4.99 -2.06
N VAL A 245 14.31 -4.05 -1.84
CA VAL A 245 13.28 -3.59 -2.78
C VAL A 245 13.61 -2.16 -3.19
N LEU A 246 12.99 -1.63 -4.23
CA LEU A 246 13.26 -0.25 -4.70
C LEU A 246 13.11 0.79 -3.59
N ALA A 247 12.11 0.61 -2.69
CA ALA A 247 11.91 1.50 -1.54
C ALA A 247 13.09 1.51 -0.55
N THR A 248 13.87 0.44 -0.46
CA THR A 248 15.00 0.31 0.48
C THR A 248 16.35 0.50 -0.18
N LEU A 249 16.43 0.42 -1.52
CA LEU A 249 17.67 0.51 -2.28
C LEU A 249 18.34 1.88 -2.14
N GLY A 250 17.55 2.95 -2.11
CA GLY A 250 18.07 4.31 -1.90
C GLY A 250 18.84 4.46 -0.59
N ILE A 251 18.38 3.83 0.50
CA ILE A 251 19.10 3.85 1.79
C ILE A 251 20.43 3.08 1.71
N ARG A 252 20.49 2.00 0.93
CA ARG A 252 21.77 1.30 0.70
C ARG A 252 22.81 2.24 0.09
N TYR A 253 22.45 2.95 -0.98
CA TYR A 253 23.36 3.90 -1.62
C TYR A 253 23.71 5.10 -0.73
N LEU A 254 22.74 5.60 0.06
CA LEU A 254 23.03 6.66 1.04
C LEU A 254 24.06 6.21 2.10
N ARG A 255 24.01 4.95 2.55
CA ARG A 255 25.01 4.39 3.47
C ARG A 255 26.40 4.25 2.85
N LEU A 256 26.49 4.18 1.54
CA LEU A 256 27.72 4.14 0.76
C LEU A 256 28.21 5.55 0.37
N ASP A 257 27.55 6.60 0.86
CA ASP A 257 27.80 8.02 0.53
C ASP A 257 27.59 8.35 -0.96
N GLN A 258 26.73 7.57 -1.64
CA GLN A 258 26.41 7.70 -3.06
C GLN A 258 25.03 8.36 -3.24
N VAL A 259 24.93 9.63 -2.89
CA VAL A 259 23.65 10.37 -2.84
C VAL A 259 22.99 10.44 -4.21
N ASP A 260 23.76 10.66 -5.28
CA ASP A 260 23.23 10.76 -6.65
C ASP A 260 22.62 9.41 -7.11
N LEU A 261 23.28 8.29 -6.78
CA LEU A 261 22.78 6.95 -7.04
C LEU A 261 21.51 6.65 -6.23
N ALA A 262 21.49 7.06 -4.98
CA ALA A 262 20.33 6.90 -4.12
C ALA A 262 19.12 7.61 -4.71
N MET A 263 19.28 8.86 -5.14
CA MET A 263 18.19 9.63 -5.76
C MET A 263 17.79 9.06 -7.12
N ALA A 264 18.75 8.65 -7.96
CA ALA A 264 18.46 7.99 -9.24
C ALA A 264 17.65 6.69 -9.04
N SER A 265 17.97 5.88 -8.03
CA SER A 265 17.23 4.64 -7.73
C SER A 265 15.77 4.89 -7.34
N ILE A 266 15.48 5.99 -6.63
CA ILE A 266 14.12 6.42 -6.28
C ILE A 266 13.37 6.90 -7.53
N VAL A 267 14.03 7.69 -8.40
CA VAL A 267 13.42 8.22 -9.63
C VAL A 267 13.04 7.08 -10.58
N VAL A 268 13.86 6.03 -10.69
CA VAL A 268 13.56 4.86 -11.53
C VAL A 268 12.32 4.07 -11.04
N ALA A 269 11.90 4.24 -9.78
CA ALA A 269 10.63 3.66 -9.32
C ALA A 269 9.38 4.38 -9.89
N LEU A 270 9.49 5.65 -10.34
CA LEU A 270 8.35 6.42 -10.88
C LEU A 270 7.67 5.77 -12.09
N PRO A 271 8.39 5.22 -13.10
CA PRO A 271 7.77 4.50 -14.20
C PRO A 271 6.90 3.31 -13.80
N LEU A 272 7.10 2.74 -12.62
CA LEU A 272 6.22 1.68 -12.08
C LEU A 272 4.97 2.26 -11.42
N VAL A 273 5.07 3.43 -10.79
CA VAL A 273 3.98 4.07 -10.06
C VAL A 273 3.04 4.84 -11.00
N LEU A 274 3.58 5.61 -11.94
CA LEU A 274 2.80 6.51 -12.79
C LEU A 274 1.71 5.83 -13.60
N PRO A 275 1.92 4.66 -14.25
CA PRO A 275 0.87 3.95 -14.98
C PRO A 275 -0.27 3.49 -14.05
N LEU A 276 0.05 3.07 -12.81
CA LEU A 276 -0.94 2.64 -11.84
C LEU A 276 -1.81 3.83 -11.38
N VAL A 277 -1.18 4.96 -11.08
CA VAL A 277 -1.88 6.21 -10.72
C VAL A 277 -2.75 6.69 -11.88
N TYR A 278 -2.21 6.73 -13.10
CA TYR A 278 -2.96 7.15 -14.29
C TYR A 278 -4.20 6.26 -14.52
N TYR A 279 -4.03 4.94 -14.44
CA TYR A 279 -5.14 4.01 -14.58
C TYR A 279 -6.21 4.21 -13.50
N MET A 280 -5.78 4.43 -12.25
CA MET A 280 -6.70 4.71 -11.14
C MET A 280 -7.48 6.00 -11.37
N MET A 281 -6.80 7.10 -11.75
CA MET A 281 -7.44 8.38 -12.04
C MET A 281 -8.47 8.26 -13.17
N ARG A 282 -8.12 7.59 -14.27
CA ARG A 282 -9.03 7.37 -15.40
C ARG A 282 -10.26 6.54 -15.02
N LYS A 283 -10.11 5.62 -14.07
CA LYS A 283 -11.23 4.79 -13.60
C LYS A 283 -12.17 5.54 -12.67
N LEU A 284 -11.63 6.45 -11.84
CA LEU A 284 -12.42 7.27 -10.91
C LEU A 284 -13.13 8.44 -11.60
N SER A 285 -12.67 8.86 -12.79
CA SER A 285 -13.27 9.93 -13.59
C SER A 285 -14.44 9.45 -14.48
N LYS A 286 -14.73 8.16 -14.50
CA LYS A 286 -15.88 7.53 -15.17
C LYS A 286 -16.94 7.10 -14.15
#